data_5fc94531c4277b33d92af6c5219f646c
#
_entry.id   5fc94531c4277b33d92af6c5219f646c
#
_cell.length_a   1.000
_cell.length_b   1.000
_cell.length_c   1.000
_cell.angle_alpha   90.00
_cell.angle_beta   90.00
_cell.angle_gamma   90.00
#
_symmetry.space_group_name_H-M   'P 1'
#
loop_
_entity.id
_entity.type
_entity.pdbx_description
1 polymer ?
#
loop_
_entity_poly.entity_id
_entity_poly.type
_entity_poly.pdbx_seq_one_letter_code
_entity_poly.pdbx_strand_id
1 'polypeptide(L)' 'MPGVYARQLMETYTPDQISARLAVLRQEHRELDQRIERMAANGEDELEFKRLKRDKLRLKDCIAKLEDMLIPDEPA' A
#
# COMPACT_ATOMS: atom_id res chain seq x y z
N MET A 1 -2.44 -23.56 6.29
CA MET A 1 -2.89 -23.33 4.92
C MET A 1 -2.92 -21.87 4.62
N PRO A 2 -1.81 -21.34 4.20
CA PRO A 2 -1.72 -19.89 4.03
C PRO A 2 -2.66 -19.34 2.97
N GLY A 3 -2.85 -20.03 1.88
CA GLY A 3 -3.70 -19.51 0.84
C GLY A 3 -5.16 -19.39 1.25
N VAL A 4 -5.65 -20.40 1.93
CA VAL A 4 -7.04 -20.40 2.39
C VAL A 4 -7.24 -19.33 3.46
N TYR A 5 -6.29 -19.22 4.34
CA TYR A 5 -6.37 -18.25 5.42
C TYR A 5 -6.42 -16.83 4.87
N ALA A 6 -5.59 -16.54 3.89
CA ALA A 6 -5.56 -15.21 3.31
C ALA A 6 -6.88 -14.88 2.62
N ARG A 7 -7.46 -15.85 1.95
CA ARG A 7 -8.74 -15.65 1.28
C ARG A 7 -9.84 -15.34 2.29
N GLN A 8 -9.85 -16.06 3.40
CA GLN A 8 -10.84 -15.82 4.44
C GLN A 8 -10.73 -14.41 4.99
N LEU A 9 -9.51 -13.96 5.21
CA LEU A 9 -9.29 -12.63 5.72
C LEU A 9 -9.86 -11.57 4.78
N MET A 10 -9.67 -11.77 3.50
CA MET A 10 -10.17 -10.82 2.51
C MET A 10 -11.69 -10.82 2.45
N GLU A 11 -12.28 -11.98 2.60
CA GLU A 11 -13.73 -12.10 2.52
C GLU A 11 -14.45 -11.52 3.73
N THR A 12 -13.75 -11.43 4.86
CA THR A 12 -14.35 -10.90 6.07
C THR A 12 -14.30 -9.39 6.17
N TYR A 13 -13.56 -8.74 5.29
CA TYR A 13 -13.46 -7.29 5.32
C TYR A 13 -14.69 -6.65 4.74
N THR A 14 -15.28 -5.73 5.51
CA THR A 14 -16.39 -4.94 5.01
C THR A 14 -15.84 -3.76 4.21
N PRO A 15 -16.66 -3.16 3.36
CA PRO A 15 -16.22 -1.97 2.62
C PRO A 15 -15.71 -0.86 3.52
N ASP A 16 -16.34 -0.70 4.68
CA ASP A 16 -15.89 0.33 5.63
C ASP A 16 -14.48 0.02 6.14
N GLN A 17 -14.22 -1.24 6.43
CA GLN A 17 -12.89 -1.63 6.90
C GLN A 17 -11.85 -1.45 5.81
N ILE A 18 -12.19 -1.78 4.59
CA ILE A 18 -11.27 -1.60 3.48
C ILE A 18 -10.99 -0.12 3.26
N SER A 19 -12.00 0.70 3.36
CA SER A 19 -11.84 2.13 3.19
C SER A 19 -10.96 2.73 4.26
N ALA A 20 -11.14 2.30 5.50
CA ALA A 20 -10.31 2.75 6.61
C ALA A 20 -8.86 2.32 6.41
N ARG A 21 -8.67 1.09 5.96
CA ARG A 21 -7.32 0.59 5.70
C ARG A 21 -6.66 1.38 4.58
N LEU A 22 -7.43 1.70 3.56
CA LEU A 22 -6.91 2.49 2.45
C LEU A 22 -6.42 3.85 2.92
N ALA A 23 -7.18 4.48 3.80
CA ALA A 23 -6.80 5.79 4.32
C ALA A 23 -5.44 5.71 5.03
N VAL A 24 -5.25 4.66 5.84
CA VAL A 24 -4.00 4.46 6.54
C VAL A 24 -2.86 4.23 5.57
N LEU A 25 -3.09 3.38 4.58
CA LEU A 25 -2.04 3.05 3.62
C LEU A 25 -1.66 4.26 2.77
N ARG A 26 -2.65 5.07 2.40
CA ARG A 26 -2.36 6.27 1.65
C ARG A 26 -1.53 7.25 2.46
N GLN A 27 -1.82 7.34 3.74
CA GLN A 27 -1.04 8.19 4.63
C GLN A 27 0.39 7.69 4.73
N GLU A 28 0.56 6.39 4.89
CA GLU A 28 1.90 5.81 4.96
C GLU A 28 2.66 6.01 3.66
N HIS A 29 1.97 5.88 2.55
CA HIS A 29 2.59 6.08 1.25
C HIS A 29 3.08 7.51 1.10
N ARG A 30 2.29 8.47 1.55
CA ARG A 30 2.65 9.88 1.48
C ARG A 30 3.85 10.18 2.36
N GLU A 31 3.87 9.62 3.56
CA GLU A 31 4.99 9.83 4.47
C GLU A 31 6.27 9.22 3.90
N LEU A 32 6.14 8.04 3.31
CA LEU A 32 7.28 7.38 2.72
C LEU A 32 7.82 8.17 1.54
N ASP A 33 6.93 8.71 0.76
CA ASP A 33 7.30 9.54 -0.39
C ASP A 33 8.09 10.76 0.04
N GLN A 34 7.63 11.42 1.10
CA GLN A 34 8.33 12.58 1.65
C GLN A 34 9.71 12.21 2.17
N ARG A 35 9.81 11.05 2.80
CA ARG A 35 11.08 10.58 3.31
C ARG A 35 12.06 10.32 2.18
N ILE A 36 11.57 9.71 1.11
CA ILE A 36 12.41 9.44 -0.06
C ILE A 36 12.91 10.74 -0.67
N GLU A 37 12.05 11.73 -0.76
CA GLU A 37 12.44 13.03 -1.30
C GLU A 37 13.53 13.68 -0.46
N ARG A 38 13.41 13.58 0.86
CA ARG A 38 14.41 14.16 1.75
C ARG A 38 15.74 13.46 1.60
N MET A 39 15.71 12.15 1.50
CA MET A 39 16.94 11.38 1.35
C MET A 39 17.62 11.69 0.02
N ALA A 40 16.84 11.86 -1.02
CA ALA A 40 17.39 12.20 -2.32
C ALA A 40 18.07 13.56 -2.28
N ALA A 41 17.45 14.51 -1.59
CA ALA A 41 18.01 15.85 -1.49
C ALA A 41 19.28 15.86 -0.66
N ASN A 42 19.36 15.04 0.36
CA ASN A 42 20.52 15.02 1.25
C ASN A 42 21.63 14.13 0.76
N GLY A 43 21.35 13.29 -0.22
CA GLY A 43 22.38 12.39 -0.74
C GLY A 43 22.81 11.36 0.28
N GLU A 44 21.87 10.89 1.07
CA GLU A 44 22.20 9.95 2.13
C GLU A 44 22.31 8.53 1.60
N ASP A 45 22.27 7.59 2.52
CA ASP A 45 22.52 6.17 2.24
C ASP A 45 21.74 5.69 1.02
N GLU A 46 22.49 5.27 0.02
CA GLU A 46 21.89 4.80 -1.22
C GLU A 46 21.13 3.50 -1.02
N LEU A 47 21.63 2.66 -0.12
CA LEU A 47 21.01 1.39 0.17
C LEU A 47 19.65 1.59 0.80
N GLU A 48 19.59 2.49 1.77
CA GLU A 48 18.34 2.83 2.44
C GLU A 48 17.36 3.45 1.46
N PHE A 49 17.86 4.27 0.58
CA PHE A 49 17.04 4.91 -0.44
C PHE A 49 16.36 3.87 -1.32
N LYS A 50 17.09 2.86 -1.74
CA LYS A 50 16.53 1.80 -2.57
C LYS A 50 15.49 0.99 -1.80
N ARG A 51 15.74 0.75 -0.53
CA ARG A 51 14.78 0.03 0.30
C ARG A 51 13.47 0.78 0.42
N LEU A 52 13.56 2.06 0.66
CA LEU A 52 12.37 2.87 0.80
C LEU A 52 11.58 2.93 -0.48
N LYS A 53 12.25 3.00 -1.61
CA LYS A 53 11.58 3.00 -2.90
C LYS A 53 10.86 1.68 -3.13
N ARG A 54 11.45 0.58 -2.70
CA ARG A 54 10.81 -0.72 -2.81
C ARG A 54 9.59 -0.81 -1.91
N ASP A 55 9.70 -0.30 -0.69
CA ASP A 55 8.58 -0.28 0.23
C ASP A 55 7.44 0.57 -0.32
N LYS A 56 7.77 1.67 -0.94
CA LYS A 56 6.78 2.53 -1.55
C LYS A 56 6.02 1.79 -2.65
N LEU A 57 6.72 1.03 -3.46
CA LEU A 57 6.08 0.26 -4.51
C LEU A 57 5.14 -0.80 -3.94
N ARG A 58 5.55 -1.44 -2.85
CA ARG A 58 4.70 -2.42 -2.20
C ARG A 58 3.44 -1.79 -1.65
N LEU A 59 3.59 -0.64 -1.03
CA LEU A 59 2.44 0.09 -0.50
C LEU A 59 1.49 0.46 -1.61
N LYS A 60 2.01 0.96 -2.70
CA LYS A 60 1.20 1.34 -3.84
C LYS A 60 0.44 0.15 -4.38
N ASP A 61 1.09 -1.01 -4.42
CA ASP A 61 0.47 -2.23 -4.89
C ASP A 61 -0.67 -2.66 -3.96
N CYS A 62 -0.46 -2.56 -2.67
CA CYS A 62 -1.49 -2.88 -1.69
C CYS A 62 -2.68 -1.95 -1.82
N ILE A 63 -2.41 -0.67 -2.00
CA ILE A 63 -3.46 0.31 -2.17
C ILE A 63 -4.29 -0.02 -3.40
N ALA A 64 -3.64 -0.34 -4.49
CA ALA A 64 -4.33 -0.67 -5.73
C ALA A 64 -5.24 -1.89 -5.55
N LYS A 65 -4.75 -2.89 -4.84
CA LYS A 65 -5.52 -4.09 -4.62
C LYS A 65 -6.75 -3.83 -3.76
N LEU A 66 -6.59 -3.01 -2.73
CA LEU A 66 -7.71 -2.68 -1.88
C LEU A 66 -8.73 -1.82 -2.61
N GLU A 67 -8.27 -0.93 -3.45
CA GLU A 67 -9.17 -0.14 -4.27
C GLU A 67 -9.98 -1.01 -5.21
N ASP A 68 -9.33 -2.03 -5.76
CA ASP A 68 -10.01 -2.98 -6.62
C ASP A 68 -11.13 -3.70 -5.88
N MET A 69 -10.92 -3.99 -4.61
CA MET A 69 -11.91 -4.68 -3.81
C MET A 69 -13.11 -3.78 -3.50
N LEU A 70 -12.87 -2.50 -3.36
CA LEU A 70 -13.92 -1.55 -3.06
C LEU A 70 -14.80 -1.26 -4.27
N ILE A 71 -14.17 -1.12 -5.42
CA ILE A 71 -14.87 -0.79 -6.64
C ILE A 71 -15.29 -2.08 -7.31
N PRO A 72 -16.58 -2.33 -7.41
CA PRO A 72 -17.03 -3.54 -8.08
C PRO A 72 -16.55 -3.54 -9.52
N ASP A 73 -16.33 -4.73 -9.99
CA ASP A 73 -15.83 -4.92 -11.33
C ASP A 73 -16.69 -4.16 -12.32
N GLU A 74 -16.10 -3.23 -12.98
CA GLU A 74 -16.83 -2.40 -13.92
C GLU A 74 -16.78 -3.00 -15.30
N PRO A 75 -17.88 -3.40 -15.83
CA PRO A 75 -17.88 -3.88 -17.22
C PRO A 75 -17.78 -2.70 -18.12
N ALA A 76 -17.08 -1.93 -18.09
CA ALA A 76 -16.85 -0.72 -18.88
C ALA A 76 -17.68 -0.65 -20.18
#